data_caadc7b44dab40ce294d875eb07a2ebe
#
_entry.id   caadc7b44dab40ce294d875eb07a2ebe
#
_cell.length_a   1.000
_cell.length_b   1.000
_cell.length_c   1.000
_cell.angle_alpha   90.00
_cell.angle_beta   90.00
_cell.angle_gamma   90.00
#
_symmetry.space_group_name_H-M   'P 1'
#
loop_
_entity.id
_entity.type
_entity.pdbx_description
1 polymer ?
#
loop_
_entity_poly.entity_id
_entity_poly.type
_entity_poly.pdbx_seq_one_letter_code
_entity_poly.pdbx_strand_id
1 'polypeptide(L)'
;MRRKLLFMILSFLFFFAIIFTLKCFSEEAATFVPKNYVIAYYFHGTFRCPTCHKLEQYSKEAIEANFKNELTSGKIVFKTVNVDEKANEHFVNDYQLYTRSLVISLVRGGKEEKFKNLTKIWEYVGNKQRFYDYVWDEIAAFLKEL
;
A
#
# COMPACT_ATOMS: atom_id res chain seq x y z
N MET A 1 -22.83 0.47 -60.39
CA MET A 1 -22.32 -0.49 -59.40
C MET A 1 -20.99 -0.06 -58.75
N ARG A 2 -20.00 0.42 -59.47
CA ARG A 2 -18.67 0.85 -58.96
C ARG A 2 -18.72 1.94 -57.86
N ARG A 3 -19.60 2.96 -57.99
CA ARG A 3 -19.68 4.06 -57.00
C ARG A 3 -20.22 3.59 -55.63
N LYS A 4 -21.18 2.66 -55.59
CA LYS A 4 -21.72 2.10 -54.32
C LYS A 4 -20.69 1.22 -53.62
N LEU A 5 -19.87 0.46 -54.36
CA LEU A 5 -18.81 -0.36 -53.82
C LEU A 5 -17.69 0.50 -53.19
N LEU A 6 -17.36 1.63 -53.85
CA LEU A 6 -16.35 2.57 -53.33
C LEU A 6 -16.77 3.22 -52.01
N PHE A 7 -18.06 3.61 -51.90
CA PHE A 7 -18.60 4.15 -50.64
C PHE A 7 -18.63 3.13 -49.50
N MET A 8 -18.91 1.87 -49.78
CA MET A 8 -18.85 0.81 -48.77
C MET A 8 -17.43 0.56 -48.28
N ILE A 9 -16.44 0.56 -49.18
CA ILE A 9 -15.03 0.35 -48.80
C ILE A 9 -14.52 1.53 -47.95
N LEU A 10 -14.86 2.79 -48.36
CA LEU A 10 -14.48 3.99 -47.59
C LEU A 10 -15.10 4.01 -46.20
N SER A 11 -16.38 3.61 -46.07
CA SER A 11 -17.08 3.50 -44.78
C SER A 11 -16.47 2.45 -43.89
N PHE A 12 -16.04 1.31 -44.42
CA PHE A 12 -15.43 0.24 -43.67
C PHE A 12 -14.03 0.62 -43.16
N LEU A 13 -13.25 1.33 -44.00
CA LEU A 13 -11.92 1.86 -43.58
C LEU A 13 -12.05 2.94 -42.51
N PHE A 14 -13.07 3.80 -42.59
CA PHE A 14 -13.31 4.82 -41.56
C PHE A 14 -13.72 4.21 -40.21
N PHE A 15 -14.56 3.17 -40.24
CA PHE A 15 -14.98 2.46 -39.02
C PHE A 15 -13.82 1.68 -38.39
N PHE A 16 -12.93 1.11 -39.21
CA PHE A 16 -11.75 0.40 -38.75
C PHE A 16 -10.71 1.34 -38.13
N ALA A 17 -10.55 2.56 -38.68
CA ALA A 17 -9.69 3.59 -38.11
C ALA A 17 -10.16 4.06 -36.74
N ILE A 18 -11.49 4.21 -36.54
CA ILE A 18 -12.06 4.62 -35.26
C ILE A 18 -11.85 3.54 -34.16
N ILE A 19 -11.98 2.25 -34.53
CA ILE A 19 -11.76 1.15 -33.59
C ILE A 19 -10.27 1.05 -33.18
N PHE A 20 -9.35 1.36 -34.06
CA PHE A 20 -7.93 1.33 -33.82
C PHE A 20 -7.46 2.46 -32.86
N THR A 21 -8.10 3.64 -32.92
CA THR A 21 -7.76 4.78 -32.06
C THR A 21 -8.29 4.62 -30.63
N LEU A 22 -9.34 3.81 -30.42
CA LEU A 22 -9.90 3.54 -29.07
C LEU A 22 -9.08 2.55 -28.25
N LYS A 23 -8.15 1.80 -28.84
CA LYS A 23 -7.27 0.87 -28.12
C LYS A 23 -6.02 1.50 -27.52
N CYS A 24 -5.74 2.77 -27.81
CA CYS A 24 -4.52 3.44 -27.36
C CYS A 24 -4.67 4.29 -26.08
N PHE A 25 -5.81 4.21 -25.38
CA PHE A 25 -6.03 5.01 -24.16
C PHE A 25 -6.39 4.13 -22.95
N SER A 26 -5.64 3.05 -22.78
CA SER A 26 -5.50 2.40 -21.47
C SER A 26 -4.03 2.59 -21.04
N GLU A 27 -3.68 3.81 -20.73
CA GLU A 27 -2.50 4.12 -19.96
C GLU A 27 -2.82 3.69 -18.53
N GLU A 28 -2.48 2.44 -18.25
CA GLU A 28 -2.37 1.93 -16.89
C GLU A 28 -1.38 2.86 -16.20
N ALA A 29 -1.89 3.73 -15.33
CA ALA A 29 -1.06 4.60 -14.52
C ALA A 29 -0.15 3.70 -13.71
N ALA A 30 1.05 3.46 -14.24
CA ALA A 30 2.12 2.78 -13.53
C ALA A 30 2.33 3.59 -12.24
N THR A 31 1.84 3.07 -11.13
CA THR A 31 2.07 3.67 -9.81
C THR A 31 3.58 3.69 -9.64
N PHE A 32 4.16 4.88 -9.77
CA PHE A 32 5.58 5.09 -9.55
C PHE A 32 5.84 4.77 -8.07
N VAL A 33 6.34 3.57 -7.81
CA VAL A 33 6.82 3.20 -6.48
C VAL A 33 8.25 3.72 -6.38
N PRO A 34 8.55 4.66 -5.48
CA PRO A 34 9.91 5.13 -5.29
C PRO A 34 10.85 3.94 -5.02
N LYS A 35 12.10 4.06 -5.45
CA LYS A 35 13.11 3.02 -5.20
C LYS A 35 13.42 2.86 -3.70
N ASN A 36 13.20 3.94 -2.94
CA ASN A 36 13.41 4.00 -1.50
C ASN A 36 12.10 4.45 -0.83
N TYR A 37 11.60 3.67 0.11
CA TYR A 37 10.33 3.93 0.79
C TYR A 37 10.26 3.22 2.14
N VAL A 38 9.29 3.60 2.96
CA VAL A 38 8.95 2.96 4.22
C VAL A 38 7.67 2.15 4.04
N ILE A 39 7.65 0.91 4.49
CA ILE A 39 6.40 0.13 4.57
C ILE A 39 5.99 0.06 6.04
N ALA A 40 4.74 0.37 6.31
CA ALA A 40 4.08 0.13 7.58
C ALA A 40 3.13 -1.06 7.42
N TYR A 41 3.53 -2.21 7.94
CA TYR A 41 2.72 -3.43 7.93
C TYR A 41 1.92 -3.54 9.21
N TYR A 42 0.59 -3.65 9.12
CA TYR A 42 -0.22 -4.12 10.22
C TYR A 42 -0.53 -5.61 10.06
N PHE A 43 0.08 -6.42 10.91
CA PHE A 43 -0.10 -7.87 10.91
C PHE A 43 -1.23 -8.30 11.83
N HIS A 44 -2.11 -9.17 11.33
CA HIS A 44 -3.21 -9.77 12.09
C HIS A 44 -3.44 -11.22 11.69
N GLY A 45 -4.19 -11.95 12.48
CA GLY A 45 -4.71 -13.27 12.12
C GLY A 45 -6.18 -13.19 11.67
N THR A 46 -6.73 -14.31 11.24
CA THR A 46 -8.13 -14.44 10.80
C THR A 46 -9.11 -14.10 11.93
N PHE A 47 -8.81 -14.58 13.14
CA PHE A 47 -9.59 -14.20 14.31
C PHE A 47 -9.18 -12.82 14.83
N ARG A 48 -10.17 -11.93 14.98
CA ARG A 48 -9.95 -10.52 15.34
C ARG A 48 -10.84 -10.10 16.49
N CYS A 49 -10.22 -9.70 17.60
CA CYS A 49 -10.89 -9.15 18.78
C CYS A 49 -11.18 -7.63 18.59
N PRO A 50 -12.09 -7.03 19.40
CA PRO A 50 -12.35 -5.58 19.32
C PRO A 50 -11.07 -4.73 19.46
N THR A 51 -10.15 -5.10 20.35
CA THR A 51 -8.85 -4.41 20.51
C THR A 51 -7.99 -4.57 19.25
N CYS A 52 -8.04 -5.72 18.58
CA CYS A 52 -7.30 -5.96 17.34
C CYS A 52 -7.76 -5.02 16.22
N HIS A 53 -9.08 -4.83 16.08
CA HIS A 53 -9.64 -3.86 15.13
C HIS A 53 -9.23 -2.43 15.48
N LYS A 54 -9.24 -2.09 16.77
CA LYS A 54 -8.84 -0.76 17.24
C LYS A 54 -7.37 -0.46 16.97
N LEU A 55 -6.48 -1.43 17.17
CA LEU A 55 -5.05 -1.30 16.85
C LEU A 55 -4.83 -1.02 15.35
N GLU A 56 -5.52 -1.76 14.48
CA GLU A 56 -5.45 -1.52 13.03
C GLU A 56 -5.96 -0.14 12.66
N GLN A 57 -7.16 0.20 13.14
CA GLN A 57 -7.78 1.49 12.89
C GLN A 57 -6.86 2.64 13.31
N TYR A 58 -6.33 2.60 14.53
CA TYR A 58 -5.45 3.64 15.05
C TYR A 58 -4.12 3.71 14.28
N SER A 59 -3.57 2.58 13.87
CA SER A 59 -2.36 2.56 13.04
C SER A 59 -2.61 3.25 11.70
N LYS A 60 -3.70 2.90 11.04
CA LYS A 60 -4.10 3.52 9.76
C LYS A 60 -4.37 5.01 9.91
N GLU A 61 -5.20 5.40 10.88
CA GLU A 61 -5.56 6.80 11.10
C GLU A 61 -4.34 7.67 11.46
N ALA A 62 -3.42 7.16 12.30
CA ALA A 62 -2.19 7.87 12.66
C ALA A 62 -1.32 8.16 11.43
N ILE A 63 -1.22 7.20 10.52
CA ILE A 63 -0.43 7.33 9.29
C ILE A 63 -1.14 8.28 8.30
N GLU A 64 -2.44 8.10 8.07
CA GLU A 64 -3.20 8.92 7.12
C GLU A 64 -3.31 10.40 7.56
N ALA A 65 -3.41 10.65 8.87
CA ALA A 65 -3.51 12.01 9.40
C ALA A 65 -2.21 12.80 9.26
N ASN A 66 -1.05 12.14 9.41
CA ASN A 66 0.23 12.82 9.54
C ASN A 66 1.14 12.71 8.30
N PHE A 67 0.92 11.73 7.43
CA PHE A 67 1.83 11.40 6.31
C PHE A 67 1.10 11.32 4.96
N LYS A 68 0.11 12.19 4.76
CA LYS A 68 -0.69 12.20 3.52
C LYS A 68 0.15 12.40 2.27
N ASN A 69 1.15 13.27 2.32
CA ASN A 69 2.03 13.55 1.18
C ASN A 69 2.95 12.37 0.88
N GLU A 70 3.47 11.73 1.91
CA GLU A 70 4.34 10.56 1.82
C GLU A 70 3.58 9.33 1.31
N LEU A 71 2.33 9.14 1.73
CA LEU A 71 1.43 8.13 1.18
C LEU A 71 1.15 8.38 -0.30
N THR A 72 0.80 9.63 -0.67
CA THR A 72 0.49 9.98 -2.07
C THR A 72 1.70 9.83 -2.98
N SER A 73 2.90 10.16 -2.50
CA SER A 73 4.15 10.03 -3.25
C SER A 73 4.74 8.62 -3.25
N GLY A 74 4.14 7.69 -2.52
CA GLY A 74 4.64 6.33 -2.35
C GLY A 74 5.87 6.21 -1.44
N LYS A 75 6.29 7.29 -0.77
CA LYS A 75 7.37 7.24 0.25
C LYS A 75 6.98 6.44 1.48
N ILE A 76 5.69 6.35 1.76
CA ILE A 76 5.11 5.43 2.74
C ILE A 76 4.09 4.55 2.04
N VAL A 77 4.11 3.27 2.37
CA VAL A 77 3.09 2.30 1.96
C VAL A 77 2.51 1.67 3.22
N PHE A 78 1.20 1.78 3.42
CA PHE A 78 0.52 1.06 4.50
C PHE A 78 -0.11 -0.22 3.96
N LYS A 79 0.17 -1.35 4.61
CA LYS A 79 -0.38 -2.66 4.25
C LYS A 79 -0.93 -3.38 5.46
N THR A 80 -2.12 -3.96 5.30
CA THR A 80 -2.71 -4.89 6.27
C THR A 80 -2.49 -6.31 5.76
N VAL A 81 -1.95 -7.18 6.59
CA VAL A 81 -1.55 -8.55 6.22
C VAL A 81 -2.13 -9.56 7.21
N ASN A 82 -2.88 -10.52 6.68
CA ASN A 82 -3.34 -11.67 7.45
C ASN A 82 -2.26 -12.76 7.43
N VAL A 83 -1.62 -13.02 8.55
CA VAL A 83 -0.53 -14.01 8.68
C VAL A 83 -1.01 -15.46 8.70
N ASP A 84 -2.31 -15.71 8.86
CA ASP A 84 -2.88 -17.05 8.78
C ASP A 84 -3.08 -17.52 7.33
N GLU A 85 -2.93 -16.63 6.35
CA GLU A 85 -2.92 -16.98 4.95
C GLU A 85 -1.57 -17.61 4.57
N LYS A 86 -1.61 -18.76 3.89
CA LYS A 86 -0.43 -19.56 3.56
C LYS A 86 0.71 -18.76 2.88
N ALA A 87 0.35 -17.81 2.03
CA ALA A 87 1.33 -16.95 1.35
C ALA A 87 2.05 -15.98 2.31
N ASN A 88 1.46 -15.71 3.49
CA ASN A 88 1.92 -14.72 4.45
C ASN A 88 2.52 -15.34 5.72
N GLU A 89 2.48 -16.67 5.86
CA GLU A 89 2.98 -17.38 7.07
C GLU A 89 4.45 -17.06 7.39
N HIS A 90 5.25 -16.84 6.34
CA HIS A 90 6.68 -16.53 6.49
C HIS A 90 6.94 -15.26 7.32
N PHE A 91 6.04 -14.24 7.25
CA PHE A 91 6.20 -13.01 8.01
C PHE A 91 6.25 -13.22 9.54
N VAL A 92 5.64 -14.29 10.04
CA VAL A 92 5.68 -14.63 11.48
C VAL A 92 7.12 -14.84 11.93
N ASN A 93 7.92 -15.55 11.14
CA ASN A 93 9.32 -15.79 11.43
C ASN A 93 10.20 -14.57 11.08
N ASP A 94 9.97 -13.96 9.93
CA ASP A 94 10.78 -12.85 9.42
C ASP A 94 10.77 -11.65 10.38
N TYR A 95 9.60 -11.34 10.95
CA TYR A 95 9.42 -10.21 11.88
C TYR A 95 9.23 -10.62 13.34
N GLN A 96 9.38 -11.91 13.68
CA GLN A 96 9.23 -12.46 15.03
C GLN A 96 7.88 -12.04 15.66
N LEU A 97 6.79 -12.33 14.96
CA LEU A 97 5.45 -11.90 15.34
C LEU A 97 4.83 -12.87 16.35
N TYR A 98 4.61 -12.40 17.55
CA TYR A 98 3.94 -13.17 18.63
C TYR A 98 2.47 -12.76 18.80
N THR A 99 2.08 -11.61 18.27
CA THR A 99 0.73 -11.03 18.38
C THR A 99 0.47 -10.09 17.21
N ARG A 100 -0.69 -9.43 17.18
CA ARG A 100 -0.99 -8.37 16.21
C ARG A 100 0.03 -7.26 16.37
N SER A 101 0.65 -6.88 15.28
CA SER A 101 1.82 -6.02 15.30
C SER A 101 1.75 -4.96 14.22
N LEU A 102 2.25 -3.77 14.53
CA LEU A 102 2.60 -2.76 13.54
C LEU A 102 4.11 -2.79 13.36
N VAL A 103 4.57 -3.12 12.17
CA VAL A 103 5.99 -3.19 11.82
C VAL A 103 6.30 -2.13 10.78
N ILE A 104 7.34 -1.35 11.03
CA ILE A 104 7.87 -0.39 10.07
C ILE A 104 9.13 -0.98 9.45
N SER A 105 9.19 -1.01 8.12
CA SER A 105 10.31 -1.51 7.34
C SER A 105 10.86 -0.44 6.42
N LEU A 106 12.18 -0.25 6.40
CA LEU A 106 12.90 0.62 5.49
C LEU A 106 13.35 -0.19 4.27
N VAL A 107 12.89 0.22 3.10
CA VAL A 107 13.26 -0.38 1.82
C VAL A 107 14.10 0.59 1.02
N ARG A 108 15.30 0.15 0.62
CA ARG A 108 16.18 0.90 -0.28
C ARG A 108 16.62 0.01 -1.44
N GLY A 109 16.53 0.57 -2.64
CA GLY A 109 16.89 -0.17 -3.84
C GLY A 109 16.06 -1.43 -4.06
N GLY A 110 14.84 -1.50 -3.48
CA GLY A 110 13.97 -2.67 -3.54
C GLY A 110 14.30 -3.77 -2.53
N LYS A 111 15.24 -3.54 -1.60
CA LYS A 111 15.58 -4.47 -0.52
C LYS A 111 15.23 -3.87 0.83
N GLU A 112 14.67 -4.71 1.73
CA GLU A 112 14.55 -4.33 3.13
C GLU A 112 15.94 -4.26 3.76
N GLU A 113 16.25 -3.11 4.38
CA GLU A 113 17.51 -2.91 5.11
C GLU A 113 17.35 -3.12 6.61
N LYS A 114 16.22 -2.70 7.14
CA LYS A 114 15.89 -2.85 8.55
C LYS A 114 14.40 -2.75 8.79
N PHE A 115 13.97 -3.29 9.91
CA PHE A 115 12.60 -3.13 10.40
C PHE A 115 12.57 -2.85 11.91
N LYS A 116 11.40 -2.41 12.38
CA LYS A 116 11.10 -2.25 13.80
C LYS A 116 9.66 -2.66 14.08
N ASN A 117 9.48 -3.58 15.03
CA ASN A 117 8.16 -3.93 15.54
C ASN A 117 7.75 -2.93 16.64
N LEU A 118 6.64 -2.24 16.45
CA LEU A 118 6.14 -1.21 17.35
C LEU A 118 5.32 -1.82 18.50
N THR A 119 5.98 -2.52 19.41
CA THR A 119 5.31 -3.28 20.47
C THR A 119 4.48 -2.44 21.43
N LYS A 120 4.83 -1.15 21.64
CA LYS A 120 4.10 -0.23 22.54
C LYS A 120 2.71 0.16 22.05
N ILE A 121 2.31 -0.21 20.82
CA ILE A 121 0.92 -0.02 20.37
C ILE A 121 -0.09 -0.67 21.31
N TRP A 122 0.29 -1.79 21.95
CA TRP A 122 -0.54 -2.49 22.94
C TRP A 122 -0.69 -1.71 24.25
N GLU A 123 0.36 -1.01 24.68
CA GLU A 123 0.30 -0.15 25.86
C GLU A 123 -0.55 1.10 25.62
N TYR A 124 -0.50 1.63 24.40
CA TYR A 124 -1.11 2.92 24.08
C TYR A 124 -2.50 2.81 23.47
N VAL A 125 -3.02 1.60 23.18
CA VAL A 125 -4.35 1.40 22.58
C VAL A 125 -5.51 2.03 23.40
N GLY A 126 -5.30 2.22 24.72
CA GLY A 126 -6.21 2.92 25.60
C GLY A 126 -6.17 4.46 25.51
N ASN A 127 -5.12 5.03 24.92
CA ASN A 127 -4.91 6.46 24.78
C ASN A 127 -4.57 6.81 23.31
N LYS A 128 -5.59 7.26 22.57
CA LYS A 128 -5.48 7.51 21.13
C LYS A 128 -4.36 8.49 20.78
N GLN A 129 -4.25 9.62 21.52
CA GLN A 129 -3.23 10.62 21.23
C GLN A 129 -1.82 10.06 21.42
N ARG A 130 -1.56 9.37 22.54
CA ARG A 130 -0.27 8.75 22.81
C ARG A 130 0.09 7.66 21.80
N PHE A 131 -0.92 6.94 21.30
CA PHE A 131 -0.73 5.97 20.23
C PHE A 131 -0.27 6.66 18.94
N TYR A 132 -0.93 7.77 18.58
CA TYR A 132 -0.62 8.53 17.37
C TYR A 132 0.77 9.15 17.43
N ASP A 133 1.10 9.78 18.55
CA ASP A 133 2.42 10.39 18.76
C ASP A 133 3.53 9.34 18.63
N TYR A 134 3.34 8.17 19.24
CA TYR A 134 4.30 7.08 19.13
C TYR A 134 4.47 6.58 17.70
N VAL A 135 3.39 6.34 16.96
CA VAL A 135 3.46 5.89 15.57
C VAL A 135 4.11 6.97 14.69
N TRP A 136 3.77 8.24 14.94
CA TRP A 136 4.37 9.36 14.21
C TRP A 136 5.88 9.45 14.43
N ASP A 137 6.33 9.42 15.69
CA ASP A 137 7.76 9.50 16.04
C ASP A 137 8.58 8.41 15.35
N GLU A 138 8.08 7.18 15.36
CA GLU A 138 8.76 6.03 14.81
C GLU A 138 8.83 6.08 13.28
N ILE A 139 7.74 6.43 12.61
CA ILE A 139 7.73 6.58 11.14
C ILE A 139 8.58 7.76 10.69
N ALA A 140 8.49 8.90 11.39
CA ALA A 140 9.29 10.08 11.08
C ALA A 140 10.80 9.80 11.20
N ALA A 141 11.20 8.96 12.17
CA ALA A 141 12.59 8.52 12.29
C ALA A 141 13.04 7.71 11.06
N PHE A 142 12.22 6.79 10.57
CA PHE A 142 12.53 5.98 9.38
C PHE A 142 12.56 6.82 8.10
N LEU A 143 11.66 7.80 7.96
CA LEU A 143 11.63 8.70 6.80
C LEU A 143 12.88 9.59 6.68
N LYS A 144 13.49 9.98 7.81
CA LYS A 144 14.74 10.75 7.81
C LYS A 144 15.94 9.98 7.23
N GLU A 145 15.78 8.67 7.12
CA GLU A 145 16.82 7.79 6.61
C GLU A 145 16.64 7.45 5.12
N LEU A 146 15.56 7.92 4.46
CA LEU A 146 15.34 7.77 3.01
C LEU A 146 16.25 8.70 2.23
#